data_1cc2d0f481d26e95e56d4f7f09089b72
#
_entry.id   1cc2d0f481d26e95e56d4f7f09089b72
#
_cell.length_a   1.000
_cell.length_b   1.000
_cell.length_c   1.000
_cell.angle_alpha   90.00
_cell.angle_beta   90.00
_cell.angle_gamma   90.00
#
_symmetry.space_group_name_H-M   'P 1'
#
loop_
_entity.id
_entity.type
_entity.pdbx_description
1 polymer ?
#
loop_
_entity_poly.entity_id
_entity_poly.type
_entity_poly.pdbx_seq_one_letter_code
_entity_poly.pdbx_strand_id
1 'polypeptide(L)'
;MLTVKDIRQHFKDALAREDFVIDKSGVKTIEMVGASFLANEDAIFGDVNWDYVRREIAWYDSMSKKVADIPGGAPKVWQAVASSKGEINSNYGWAIYSSENHKQYWSVMLELLANPNSRRAVMIYTRPTMHSDYNRDGMSDFMCTNAVQYMIRNNDLHAVVQMRSNDVVFGYKNDRAWQHEVMGRLLDDLNSKGDNRYGMGTLTWQVGSLHVYERHFDLIAQ
;
A
#
# COMPACT_ATOMS: atom_id res chain seq x y z
N MET A 1 -16.39 -11.11 -6.31
CA MET A 1 -15.51 -10.09 -5.71
C MET A 1 -15.35 -9.00 -6.75
N LEU A 2 -15.41 -7.72 -6.35
CA LEU A 2 -15.17 -6.59 -7.26
C LEU A 2 -13.73 -6.64 -7.83
N THR A 3 -13.54 -6.04 -9.00
CA THR A 3 -12.25 -5.88 -9.70
C THR A 3 -11.89 -4.40 -9.79
N VAL A 4 -10.68 -4.07 -10.24
CA VAL A 4 -10.30 -2.67 -10.51
C VAL A 4 -11.24 -2.01 -11.52
N LYS A 5 -11.73 -2.75 -12.51
CA LYS A 5 -12.74 -2.26 -13.48
C LYS A 5 -14.04 -1.85 -12.79
N ASP A 6 -14.51 -2.64 -11.83
CA ASP A 6 -15.76 -2.34 -11.10
C ASP A 6 -15.58 -1.11 -10.20
N ILE A 7 -14.41 -0.97 -9.55
CA ILE A 7 -14.04 0.22 -8.77
C ILE A 7 -14.01 1.46 -9.67
N ARG A 8 -13.37 1.36 -10.82
CA ARG A 8 -13.32 2.48 -11.80
C ARG A 8 -14.74 2.92 -12.20
N GLN A 9 -15.63 1.96 -12.49
CA GLN A 9 -17.01 2.28 -12.84
C GLN A 9 -17.75 2.94 -11.67
N HIS A 10 -17.57 2.45 -10.44
CA HIS A 10 -18.17 3.06 -9.25
C HIS A 10 -17.84 4.55 -9.13
N PHE A 11 -16.54 4.93 -9.29
CA PHE A 11 -16.13 6.33 -9.20
C PHE A 11 -16.65 7.19 -10.35
N LYS A 12 -16.76 6.65 -11.57
CA LYS A 12 -17.40 7.34 -12.71
C LYS A 12 -18.88 7.60 -12.44
N ASP A 13 -19.59 6.62 -11.93
CA ASP A 13 -21.02 6.74 -11.61
C ASP A 13 -21.27 7.72 -10.45
N ALA A 14 -20.41 7.70 -9.42
CA ALA A 14 -20.48 8.63 -8.30
C ALA A 14 -20.21 10.07 -8.74
N LEU A 15 -19.24 10.28 -9.63
CA LEU A 15 -18.96 11.59 -10.22
C LEU A 15 -20.17 12.10 -11.04
N ALA A 16 -20.77 11.23 -11.86
CA ALA A 16 -21.94 11.59 -12.67
C ALA A 16 -23.19 11.93 -11.83
N ARG A 17 -23.30 11.36 -10.62
CA ARG A 17 -24.37 11.68 -9.65
C ARG A 17 -24.03 12.82 -8.71
N GLU A 18 -22.84 13.42 -8.82
CA GLU A 18 -22.32 14.44 -7.89
C GLU A 18 -22.33 13.98 -6.42
N ASP A 19 -22.01 12.70 -6.19
CA ASP A 19 -21.98 12.08 -4.86
C ASP A 19 -20.67 12.45 -4.15
N PHE A 20 -20.65 13.64 -3.56
CA PHE A 20 -19.48 14.25 -2.96
C PHE A 20 -19.56 14.30 -1.44
N VAL A 21 -18.40 14.09 -0.81
CA VAL A 21 -18.15 14.41 0.60
C VAL A 21 -17.10 15.51 0.70
N ILE A 22 -17.08 16.24 1.80
CA ILE A 22 -16.05 17.23 2.09
C ILE A 22 -15.09 16.61 3.10
N ASP A 23 -13.82 16.54 2.73
CA ASP A 23 -12.80 16.01 3.64
C ASP A 23 -12.45 17.01 4.74
N LYS A 24 -11.59 16.60 5.68
CA LYS A 24 -11.14 17.44 6.82
C LYS A 24 -10.42 18.73 6.39
N SER A 25 -9.91 18.81 5.17
CA SER A 25 -9.25 19.99 4.61
C SER A 25 -10.19 20.93 3.86
N GLY A 26 -11.49 20.58 3.80
CA GLY A 26 -12.49 21.34 3.06
C GLY A 26 -12.52 21.02 1.56
N VAL A 27 -11.79 20.00 1.11
CA VAL A 27 -11.72 19.61 -0.31
C VAL A 27 -12.84 18.64 -0.65
N LYS A 28 -13.50 18.87 -1.79
CA LYS A 28 -14.50 17.97 -2.34
C LYS A 28 -13.86 16.66 -2.78
N THR A 29 -14.48 15.55 -2.41
CA THR A 29 -13.93 14.20 -2.56
C THR A 29 -15.07 13.24 -2.92
N ILE A 30 -14.83 12.25 -3.77
CA ILE A 30 -15.67 11.05 -3.89
C ILE A 30 -15.00 9.96 -3.05
N GLU A 31 -15.79 9.26 -2.23
CA GLU A 31 -15.29 8.26 -1.30
C GLU A 31 -16.12 6.99 -1.33
N MET A 32 -15.44 5.84 -1.35
CA MET A 32 -16.04 4.52 -1.13
C MET A 32 -15.56 3.98 0.20
N VAL A 33 -16.45 3.89 1.19
CA VAL A 33 -16.14 3.36 2.52
C VAL A 33 -16.17 1.84 2.52
N GLY A 34 -15.11 1.20 3.04
CA GLY A 34 -15.05 -0.26 3.18
C GLY A 34 -14.88 -1.02 1.86
N ALA A 35 -14.18 -0.43 0.89
CA ALA A 35 -13.91 -1.07 -0.40
C ALA A 35 -13.15 -2.39 -0.23
N SER A 36 -13.56 -3.44 -0.96
CA SER A 36 -12.86 -4.73 -1.02
C SER A 36 -12.93 -5.27 -2.45
N PHE A 37 -11.75 -5.45 -3.09
CA PHE A 37 -11.65 -5.84 -4.50
C PHE A 37 -10.36 -6.58 -4.84
N LEU A 38 -10.31 -7.26 -5.99
CA LEU A 38 -9.09 -7.80 -6.57
C LEU A 38 -8.28 -6.67 -7.20
N ALA A 39 -7.02 -6.53 -6.78
CA ALA A 39 -6.07 -5.57 -7.33
C ALA A 39 -5.41 -6.12 -8.60
N ASN A 40 -6.23 -6.46 -9.58
CA ASN A 40 -5.86 -7.17 -10.81
C ASN A 40 -5.30 -6.29 -11.92
N GLU A 41 -5.26 -4.97 -11.73
CA GLU A 41 -4.65 -3.99 -12.64
C GLU A 41 -3.71 -3.07 -11.87
N ASP A 42 -2.68 -2.53 -12.54
CA ASP A 42 -1.63 -1.72 -11.90
C ASP A 42 -2.09 -0.33 -11.46
N ALA A 43 -3.16 0.18 -12.05
CA ALA A 43 -3.75 1.48 -11.72
C ALA A 43 -5.28 1.42 -11.78
N ILE A 44 -5.96 2.16 -10.89
CA ILE A 44 -7.39 2.42 -11.02
C ILE A 44 -7.60 3.54 -12.04
N PHE A 45 -6.90 4.66 -11.88
CA PHE A 45 -6.92 5.77 -12.84
C PHE A 45 -5.50 6.27 -13.13
N GLY A 46 -5.30 6.74 -14.36
CA GLY A 46 -4.03 7.24 -14.87
C GLY A 46 -2.96 6.16 -15.03
N ASP A 47 -1.81 6.56 -15.54
CA ASP A 47 -0.70 5.65 -15.81
C ASP A 47 0.24 5.52 -14.61
N VAL A 48 0.90 4.35 -14.50
CA VAL A 48 1.93 4.12 -13.49
C VAL A 48 3.24 4.81 -13.94
N ASN A 49 3.80 5.62 -13.06
CA ASN A 49 5.16 6.13 -13.26
C ASN A 49 6.18 5.11 -12.74
N TRP A 50 6.57 4.17 -13.59
CA TRP A 50 7.50 3.10 -13.22
C TRP A 50 8.89 3.60 -12.80
N ASP A 51 9.32 4.77 -13.29
CA ASP A 51 10.56 5.37 -12.81
C ASP A 51 10.43 5.77 -11.33
N TYR A 52 9.35 6.45 -10.97
CA TYR A 52 9.09 6.81 -9.59
C TYR A 52 8.90 5.57 -8.70
N VAL A 53 8.15 4.57 -9.16
CA VAL A 53 7.95 3.30 -8.42
C VAL A 53 9.29 2.64 -8.08
N ARG A 54 10.21 2.52 -9.04
CA ARG A 54 11.55 1.95 -8.79
C ARG A 54 12.34 2.76 -7.75
N ARG A 55 12.28 4.09 -7.80
CA ARG A 55 12.95 4.96 -6.83
C ARG A 55 12.36 4.84 -5.43
N GLU A 56 11.05 4.74 -5.33
CA GLU A 56 10.36 4.57 -4.05
C GLU A 56 10.65 3.19 -3.45
N ILE A 57 10.64 2.12 -4.25
CA ILE A 57 11.05 0.78 -3.80
C ILE A 57 12.50 0.77 -3.30
N ALA A 58 13.43 1.40 -4.04
CA ALA A 58 14.82 1.50 -3.60
C ALA A 58 14.97 2.28 -2.27
N TRP A 59 14.15 3.30 -2.06
CA TRP A 59 14.09 4.02 -0.80
C TRP A 59 13.49 3.16 0.32
N TYR A 60 12.44 2.39 0.06
CA TYR A 60 11.90 1.43 1.03
C TYR A 60 12.95 0.37 1.42
N ASP A 61 13.69 -0.15 0.46
CA ASP A 61 14.77 -1.11 0.70
C ASP A 61 15.91 -0.54 1.56
N SER A 62 16.17 0.77 1.49
CA SER A 62 17.15 1.43 2.34
C SER A 62 16.71 1.54 3.81
N MET A 63 15.42 1.33 4.09
CA MET A 63 14.79 1.51 5.40
C MET A 63 14.96 2.92 6.00
N SER A 64 15.40 3.90 5.21
CA SER A 64 15.57 5.27 5.68
C SER A 64 14.22 5.97 5.81
N LYS A 65 13.99 6.60 6.96
CA LYS A 65 12.81 7.46 7.18
C LYS A 65 12.99 8.90 6.69
N LYS A 66 14.15 9.23 6.11
CA LYS A 66 14.42 10.57 5.57
C LYS A 66 13.96 10.68 4.13
N VAL A 67 13.12 11.67 3.84
CA VAL A 67 12.63 11.93 2.47
C VAL A 67 13.74 12.38 1.52
N ALA A 68 14.83 12.94 2.05
CA ALA A 68 16.00 13.32 1.26
C ALA A 68 16.73 12.11 0.65
N ASP A 69 16.55 10.91 1.20
CA ASP A 69 17.21 9.69 0.73
C ASP A 69 16.43 9.01 -0.42
N ILE A 70 15.29 9.59 -0.85
CA ILE A 70 14.57 9.10 -2.03
C ILE A 70 15.42 9.37 -3.28
N PRO A 71 15.86 8.32 -4.02
CA PRO A 71 16.69 8.51 -5.20
C PRO A 71 16.01 9.42 -6.23
N GLY A 72 16.74 10.40 -6.77
CA GLY A 72 16.21 11.39 -7.73
C GLY A 72 15.33 12.47 -7.10
N GLY A 73 15.29 12.55 -5.77
CA GLY A 73 14.59 13.60 -5.02
C GLY A 73 13.17 13.22 -4.59
N ALA A 74 12.76 13.79 -3.46
CA ALA A 74 11.45 13.53 -2.88
C ALA A 74 10.34 14.27 -3.64
N PRO A 75 9.22 13.60 -3.99
CA PRO A 75 8.01 14.25 -4.44
C PRO A 75 7.48 15.27 -3.43
N LYS A 76 6.76 16.28 -3.91
CA LYS A 76 6.18 17.34 -3.06
C LYS A 76 5.29 16.79 -1.94
N VAL A 77 4.58 15.68 -2.18
CA VAL A 77 3.71 15.06 -1.18
C VAL A 77 4.52 14.60 0.03
N TRP A 78 5.67 13.95 -0.16
CA TRP A 78 6.53 13.53 0.95
C TRP A 78 7.14 14.71 1.68
N GLN A 79 7.56 15.76 0.94
CA GLN A 79 8.08 16.98 1.55
C GLN A 79 7.02 17.67 2.42
N ALA A 80 5.76 17.69 1.97
CA ALA A 80 4.65 18.35 2.67
C ALA A 80 4.25 17.65 3.99
N VAL A 81 4.45 16.34 4.09
CA VAL A 81 4.07 15.56 5.28
C VAL A 81 5.24 15.27 6.21
N ALA A 82 6.48 15.56 5.78
CA ALA A 82 7.67 15.31 6.57
C ALA A 82 7.76 16.23 7.80
N SER A 83 8.45 15.76 8.83
CA SER A 83 8.82 16.57 10.00
C SER A 83 9.78 17.70 9.63
N SER A 84 10.00 18.63 10.56
CA SER A 84 11.04 19.68 10.41
C SER A 84 12.45 19.14 10.22
N LYS A 85 12.67 17.85 10.52
CA LYS A 85 13.92 17.12 10.30
C LYS A 85 13.95 16.34 8.98
N GLY A 86 12.90 16.46 8.16
CA GLY A 86 12.76 15.72 6.91
C GLY A 86 12.45 14.23 7.08
N GLU A 87 11.88 13.82 8.22
CA GLU A 87 11.55 12.43 8.53
C GLU A 87 10.06 12.14 8.34
N ILE A 88 9.75 10.88 8.00
CA ILE A 88 8.38 10.35 7.88
C ILE A 88 8.27 8.99 8.59
N ASN A 89 7.04 8.52 8.78
CA ASN A 89 6.76 7.20 9.33
C ASN A 89 6.62 6.11 8.26
N SER A 90 6.19 6.49 7.06
CA SER A 90 5.69 5.56 6.03
C SER A 90 6.76 4.99 5.11
N ASN A 91 8.02 4.78 5.60
CA ASN A 91 8.92 3.89 4.89
C ASN A 91 8.46 2.44 5.12
N TYR A 92 7.82 1.84 4.12
CA TYR A 92 7.24 0.51 4.22
C TYR A 92 8.29 -0.60 4.36
N GLY A 93 9.47 -0.42 3.78
CA GLY A 93 10.59 -1.34 3.97
C GLY A 93 11.10 -1.34 5.41
N TRP A 94 11.23 -0.15 6.03
CA TRP A 94 11.55 -0.06 7.46
C TRP A 94 10.51 -0.81 8.31
N ALA A 95 9.21 -0.71 7.96
CA ALA A 95 8.15 -1.37 8.71
C ALA A 95 8.29 -2.90 8.71
N ILE A 96 8.75 -3.53 7.63
CA ILE A 96 8.76 -4.99 7.52
C ILE A 96 10.16 -5.62 7.60
N TYR A 97 11.24 -4.88 7.29
CA TYR A 97 12.59 -5.43 7.26
C TYR A 97 13.44 -5.05 8.47
N SER A 98 13.14 -3.93 9.16
CA SER A 98 14.00 -3.45 10.23
C SER A 98 13.99 -4.36 11.46
N SER A 99 15.11 -4.35 12.19
CA SER A 99 15.21 -5.03 13.49
C SER A 99 14.31 -4.39 14.55
N GLU A 100 14.07 -3.09 14.46
CA GLU A 100 13.16 -2.34 15.33
C GLU A 100 11.73 -2.86 15.24
N ASN A 101 11.32 -3.33 14.05
CA ASN A 101 10.02 -3.95 13.79
C ASN A 101 10.09 -5.48 13.70
N HIS A 102 11.06 -6.10 14.39
CA HIS A 102 11.19 -7.55 14.54
C HIS A 102 11.38 -8.32 13.23
N LYS A 103 11.89 -7.67 12.16
CA LYS A 103 12.18 -8.33 10.87
C LYS A 103 11.00 -9.17 10.36
N GLN A 104 9.82 -8.59 10.30
CA GLN A 104 8.55 -9.27 10.05
C GLN A 104 8.55 -10.10 8.76
N TYR A 105 9.22 -9.62 7.70
CA TYR A 105 9.31 -10.35 6.44
C TYR A 105 9.87 -11.77 6.64
N TRP A 106 10.98 -11.89 7.38
CA TRP A 106 11.60 -13.20 7.64
C TRP A 106 10.72 -14.09 8.54
N SER A 107 10.03 -13.49 9.50
CA SER A 107 9.10 -14.21 10.38
C SER A 107 7.93 -14.80 9.57
N VAL A 108 7.39 -14.03 8.63
CA VAL A 108 6.33 -14.48 7.72
C VAL A 108 6.81 -15.58 6.78
N MET A 109 7.99 -15.43 6.19
CA MET A 109 8.60 -16.45 5.34
C MET A 109 8.80 -17.76 6.09
N LEU A 110 9.40 -17.72 7.28
CA LEU A 110 9.64 -18.91 8.12
C LEU A 110 8.33 -19.58 8.56
N GLU A 111 7.29 -18.79 8.89
CA GLU A 111 5.96 -19.34 9.23
C GLU A 111 5.36 -20.11 8.06
N LEU A 112 5.44 -19.60 6.83
CA LEU A 112 4.91 -20.26 5.64
C LEU A 112 5.75 -21.45 5.19
N LEU A 113 7.07 -21.43 5.39
CA LEU A 113 7.94 -22.60 5.17
C LEU A 113 7.61 -23.74 6.13
N ALA A 114 7.43 -23.42 7.41
CA ALA A 114 7.11 -24.41 8.44
C ALA A 114 5.66 -24.92 8.37
N ASN A 115 4.73 -24.05 7.98
CA ASN A 115 3.30 -24.34 7.91
C ASN A 115 2.63 -23.62 6.72
N PRO A 116 2.63 -24.22 5.53
CA PRO A 116 2.02 -23.60 4.34
C PRO A 116 0.54 -23.25 4.49
N ASN A 117 -0.18 -23.95 5.35
CA ASN A 117 -1.61 -23.71 5.61
C ASN A 117 -1.88 -22.62 6.65
N SER A 118 -0.84 -21.96 7.18
CA SER A 118 -0.95 -20.96 8.23
C SER A 118 -1.87 -19.80 7.82
N ARG A 119 -2.51 -19.21 8.84
CA ARG A 119 -3.26 -17.94 8.78
C ARG A 119 -2.59 -16.86 9.63
N ARG A 120 -1.37 -17.11 10.13
CA ARG A 120 -0.61 -16.19 11.00
C ARG A 120 0.47 -15.41 10.27
N ALA A 121 0.67 -15.66 8.97
CA ALA A 121 1.66 -14.99 8.15
C ALA A 121 1.18 -13.55 7.82
N VAL A 122 1.35 -12.63 8.78
CA VAL A 122 0.89 -11.24 8.72
C VAL A 122 2.07 -10.31 8.96
N MET A 123 2.26 -9.33 8.07
CA MET A 123 3.16 -8.19 8.27
C MET A 123 2.32 -6.98 8.71
N ILE A 124 2.64 -6.40 9.87
CA ILE A 124 1.94 -5.25 10.45
C ILE A 124 2.76 -4.01 10.12
N TYR A 125 2.18 -3.08 9.39
CA TYR A 125 2.84 -1.83 8.98
C TYR A 125 2.61 -0.72 9.99
N THR A 126 1.36 -0.53 10.42
CA THR A 126 1.02 0.47 11.43
C THR A 126 1.31 -0.02 12.85
N ARG A 127 1.25 0.88 13.83
CA ARG A 127 1.47 0.60 15.24
C ARG A 127 0.61 1.52 16.12
N PRO A 128 0.27 1.15 17.37
CA PRO A 128 -0.55 1.99 18.25
C PRO A 128 0.05 3.37 18.52
N THR A 129 1.37 3.48 18.58
CA THR A 129 2.08 4.76 18.79
C THR A 129 1.92 5.72 17.60
N MET A 130 1.38 5.27 16.46
CA MET A 130 1.13 6.12 15.30
C MET A 130 0.24 7.32 15.65
N HIS A 131 -0.66 7.19 16.63
CA HIS A 131 -1.52 8.28 17.10
C HIS A 131 -0.73 9.44 17.73
N SER A 132 0.51 9.19 18.17
CA SER A 132 1.42 10.24 18.68
C SER A 132 2.60 10.49 17.73
N ASP A 133 2.96 9.49 16.91
CA ASP A 133 4.12 9.60 16.02
C ASP A 133 3.82 10.40 14.75
N TYR A 134 2.55 10.38 14.27
CA TYR A 134 2.17 10.95 12.99
C TYR A 134 2.39 12.47 12.89
N ASN A 135 2.37 13.20 14.03
CA ASN A 135 2.51 14.66 14.10
C ASN A 135 3.76 15.13 14.85
N ARG A 136 4.71 14.23 15.12
CA ARG A 136 5.95 14.57 15.82
C ARG A 136 6.79 15.55 14.99
N ASP A 137 7.30 16.60 15.64
CA ASP A 137 8.16 17.61 15.02
C ASP A 137 7.53 18.27 13.76
N GLY A 138 6.21 18.47 13.75
CA GLY A 138 5.48 19.05 12.63
C GLY A 138 5.18 18.12 11.48
N MET A 139 5.43 16.82 11.64
CA MET A 139 5.05 15.78 10.68
C MET A 139 3.52 15.71 10.53
N SER A 140 3.02 15.25 9.38
CA SER A 140 1.62 14.88 9.21
C SER A 140 1.47 13.55 8.45
N ASP A 141 2.37 12.63 8.73
CA ASP A 141 2.44 11.32 8.06
C ASP A 141 1.88 10.22 8.97
N PHE A 142 0.60 9.89 8.79
CA PHE A 142 -0.05 8.73 9.40
C PHE A 142 -0.08 7.58 8.40
N MET A 143 0.61 6.48 8.70
CA MET A 143 0.76 5.32 7.81
C MET A 143 -0.59 4.83 7.26
N CYS A 144 -0.67 4.62 5.94
CA CYS A 144 -1.91 4.23 5.26
C CYS A 144 -2.14 2.72 5.26
N THR A 145 -1.08 1.91 5.13
CA THR A 145 -1.17 0.45 5.21
C THR A 145 -1.24 0.01 6.67
N ASN A 146 -2.25 -0.77 7.03
CA ASN A 146 -2.37 -1.35 8.37
C ASN A 146 -1.59 -2.65 8.48
N ALA A 147 -1.90 -3.61 7.61
CA ALA A 147 -1.28 -4.94 7.60
C ALA A 147 -1.43 -5.60 6.23
N VAL A 148 -0.59 -6.61 5.98
CA VAL A 148 -0.73 -7.50 4.82
C VAL A 148 -0.65 -8.94 5.32
N GLN A 149 -1.68 -9.73 5.02
CA GLN A 149 -1.73 -11.15 5.33
C GLN A 149 -1.42 -11.98 4.08
N TYR A 150 -0.50 -12.92 4.22
CA TYR A 150 -0.13 -13.86 3.16
C TYR A 150 -0.68 -15.25 3.46
N MET A 151 -1.15 -15.93 2.43
CA MET A 151 -1.73 -17.27 2.55
C MET A 151 -1.39 -18.11 1.32
N ILE A 152 -0.98 -19.36 1.52
CA ILE A 152 -0.85 -20.33 0.43
C ILE A 152 -2.15 -21.12 0.36
N ARG A 153 -2.85 -21.06 -0.78
CA ARG A 153 -4.07 -21.84 -1.06
C ARG A 153 -4.04 -22.33 -2.50
N ASN A 154 -4.46 -23.58 -2.71
CA ASN A 154 -4.47 -24.20 -4.04
C ASN A 154 -3.11 -24.11 -4.75
N ASN A 155 -2.02 -24.19 -4.00
CA ASN A 155 -0.64 -24.07 -4.47
C ASN A 155 -0.23 -22.70 -4.97
N ASP A 156 -1.01 -21.64 -4.65
CA ASP A 156 -0.70 -20.24 -4.96
C ASP A 156 -0.54 -19.41 -3.69
N LEU A 157 0.42 -18.47 -3.73
CA LEU A 157 0.60 -17.45 -2.70
C LEU A 157 -0.37 -16.31 -2.96
N HIS A 158 -1.26 -16.04 -2.01
CA HIS A 158 -2.22 -14.94 -2.03
C HIS A 158 -1.84 -13.89 -0.99
N ALA A 159 -2.18 -12.62 -1.25
CA ALA A 159 -2.04 -11.55 -0.27
C ALA A 159 -3.34 -10.77 -0.10
N VAL A 160 -3.64 -10.38 1.15
CA VAL A 160 -4.74 -9.49 1.53
C VAL A 160 -4.14 -8.24 2.15
N VAL A 161 -4.19 -7.13 1.41
CA VAL A 161 -3.70 -5.82 1.84
C VAL A 161 -4.83 -5.09 2.56
N GLN A 162 -4.55 -4.58 3.75
CA GLN A 162 -5.49 -3.80 4.55
C GLN A 162 -4.99 -2.38 4.71
N MET A 163 -5.73 -1.41 4.20
CA MET A 163 -5.41 0.01 4.28
C MET A 163 -6.50 0.79 5.02
N ARG A 164 -6.11 1.80 5.81
CA ARG A 164 -7.08 2.74 6.37
C ARG A 164 -7.60 3.73 5.32
N SER A 165 -6.72 4.11 4.38
CA SER A 165 -6.99 5.17 3.40
C SER A 165 -6.14 4.96 2.16
N ASN A 166 -6.71 5.13 0.96
CA ASN A 166 -5.97 5.00 -0.29
C ASN A 166 -6.59 5.91 -1.37
N ASP A 167 -5.76 6.74 -2.01
CA ASP A 167 -6.15 7.55 -3.17
C ASP A 167 -6.13 6.71 -4.44
N VAL A 168 -7.18 6.79 -5.27
CA VAL A 168 -7.33 5.95 -6.47
C VAL A 168 -6.43 6.36 -7.63
N VAL A 169 -5.83 7.58 -7.59
CA VAL A 169 -5.02 8.13 -8.69
C VAL A 169 -3.53 7.93 -8.44
N PHE A 170 -3.01 8.32 -7.28
CA PHE A 170 -1.58 8.19 -6.96
C PHE A 170 -1.29 7.09 -5.94
N GLY A 171 -2.07 7.02 -4.86
CA GLY A 171 -1.84 6.10 -3.77
C GLY A 171 -1.87 4.64 -4.23
N TYR A 172 -3.00 4.21 -4.80
CA TYR A 172 -3.22 2.83 -5.17
C TYR A 172 -2.08 2.24 -6.02
N LYS A 173 -1.70 2.90 -7.11
CA LYS A 173 -0.72 2.35 -8.06
C LYS A 173 0.68 2.19 -7.46
N ASN A 174 1.10 3.11 -6.59
CA ASN A 174 2.40 3.03 -5.92
C ASN A 174 2.37 1.99 -4.79
N ASP A 175 1.33 2.02 -3.95
CA ASP A 175 1.13 1.04 -2.88
C ASP A 175 0.99 -0.38 -3.44
N ARG A 176 0.22 -0.56 -4.51
CA ARG A 176 0.07 -1.86 -5.18
C ARG A 176 1.39 -2.37 -5.74
N ALA A 177 2.16 -1.51 -6.38
CA ALA A 177 3.47 -1.89 -6.93
C ALA A 177 4.41 -2.40 -5.82
N TRP A 178 4.46 -1.72 -4.67
CA TRP A 178 5.21 -2.19 -3.50
C TRP A 178 4.69 -3.54 -2.99
N GLN A 179 3.39 -3.67 -2.78
CA GLN A 179 2.83 -4.91 -2.23
C GLN A 179 3.01 -6.10 -3.18
N HIS A 180 2.93 -5.87 -4.49
CA HIS A 180 3.21 -6.88 -5.50
C HIS A 180 4.70 -7.28 -5.50
N GLU A 181 5.60 -6.32 -5.36
CA GLU A 181 7.05 -6.56 -5.23
C GLU A 181 7.37 -7.43 -3.99
N VAL A 182 6.82 -7.08 -2.82
CA VAL A 182 7.03 -7.86 -1.59
C VAL A 182 6.46 -9.28 -1.72
N MET A 183 5.29 -9.41 -2.35
CA MET A 183 4.67 -10.72 -2.62
C MET A 183 5.53 -11.56 -3.55
N GLY A 184 6.11 -10.94 -4.60
CA GLY A 184 7.04 -11.60 -5.52
C GLY A 184 8.31 -12.09 -4.82
N ARG A 185 8.95 -11.23 -4.03
CA ARG A 185 10.13 -11.59 -3.22
C ARG A 185 9.83 -12.75 -2.27
N LEU A 186 8.67 -12.71 -1.60
CA LEU A 186 8.26 -13.78 -0.68
C LEU A 186 8.02 -15.10 -1.43
N LEU A 187 7.41 -15.06 -2.62
CA LEU A 187 7.22 -16.22 -3.48
C LEU A 187 8.55 -16.85 -3.91
N ASP A 188 9.49 -16.00 -4.36
CA ASP A 188 10.84 -16.44 -4.76
C ASP A 188 11.60 -17.08 -3.59
N ASP A 189 11.52 -16.48 -2.42
CA ASP A 189 12.14 -17.02 -1.20
C ASP A 189 11.51 -18.36 -0.78
N LEU A 190 10.19 -18.48 -0.80
CA LEU A 190 9.49 -19.74 -0.50
C LEU A 190 9.88 -20.84 -1.50
N ASN A 191 9.95 -20.51 -2.79
CA ASN A 191 10.30 -21.45 -3.85
C ASN A 191 11.79 -21.82 -3.86
N SER A 192 12.67 -20.93 -3.39
CA SER A 192 14.11 -21.23 -3.34
C SER A 192 14.54 -21.98 -2.08
N LYS A 193 13.84 -21.77 -0.95
CA LYS A 193 14.22 -22.29 0.36
C LYS A 193 13.36 -23.48 0.82
N GLY A 194 12.16 -23.65 0.24
CA GLY A 194 11.25 -24.77 0.55
C GLY A 194 11.31 -25.89 -0.47
N ASP A 195 10.69 -27.01 -0.11
CA ASP A 195 10.58 -28.20 -0.98
C ASP A 195 9.41 -28.08 -1.98
N ASN A 196 8.44 -27.22 -1.68
CA ASN A 196 7.28 -27.01 -2.53
C ASN A 196 7.55 -25.91 -3.57
N ARG A 197 6.72 -25.89 -4.61
CA ARG A 197 6.70 -24.83 -5.62
C ARG A 197 5.30 -24.23 -5.66
N TYR A 198 5.25 -22.92 -5.51
CA TYR A 198 4.01 -22.14 -5.45
C TYR A 198 3.94 -21.19 -6.64
N GLY A 199 2.70 -20.93 -7.11
CA GLY A 199 2.42 -19.90 -8.11
C GLY A 199 2.10 -18.55 -7.46
N MET A 200 2.03 -17.52 -8.31
CA MET A 200 1.53 -16.21 -7.92
C MET A 200 0.01 -16.24 -7.89
N GLY A 201 -0.58 -16.07 -6.73
CA GLY A 201 -2.02 -16.01 -6.53
C GLY A 201 -2.60 -14.61 -6.68
N THR A 202 -3.64 -14.30 -5.93
CA THR A 202 -4.35 -13.03 -6.01
C THR A 202 -3.85 -12.02 -4.98
N LEU A 203 -3.87 -10.75 -5.36
CA LEU A 203 -3.72 -9.60 -4.47
C LEU A 203 -5.10 -9.00 -4.21
N THR A 204 -5.61 -9.15 -2.99
CA THR A 204 -6.89 -8.57 -2.56
C THR A 204 -6.63 -7.27 -1.82
N TRP A 205 -7.41 -6.24 -2.15
CA TRP A 205 -7.28 -4.90 -1.59
C TRP A 205 -8.49 -4.57 -0.73
N GLN A 206 -8.25 -4.21 0.54
CA GLN A 206 -9.29 -3.79 1.49
C GLN A 206 -8.94 -2.41 2.00
N VAL A 207 -9.86 -1.46 1.87
CA VAL A 207 -9.61 -0.06 2.20
C VAL A 207 -10.74 0.51 3.02
N GLY A 208 -10.42 1.13 4.16
CA GLY A 208 -11.39 1.87 4.97
C GLY A 208 -12.00 3.04 4.21
N SER A 209 -11.16 3.90 3.62
CA SER A 209 -11.54 5.03 2.76
C SER A 209 -10.78 4.95 1.44
N LEU A 210 -11.43 4.48 0.39
CA LEU A 210 -10.94 4.56 -0.99
C LEU A 210 -11.52 5.83 -1.62
N HIS A 211 -10.67 6.77 -2.07
CA HIS A 211 -11.15 8.11 -2.40
C HIS A 211 -10.42 8.75 -3.58
N VAL A 212 -11.04 9.81 -4.12
CA VAL A 212 -10.43 10.71 -5.10
C VAL A 212 -10.77 12.15 -4.77
N TYR A 213 -9.79 13.03 -4.91
CA TYR A 213 -9.93 14.46 -4.70
C TYR A 213 -10.41 15.18 -5.97
N GLU A 214 -11.15 16.29 -5.79
CA GLU A 214 -11.72 17.13 -6.85
C GLU A 214 -10.71 17.50 -7.96
N ARG A 215 -9.45 17.73 -7.61
CA ARG A 215 -8.38 18.04 -8.58
C ARG A 215 -8.13 16.96 -9.65
N HIS A 216 -8.74 15.76 -9.48
CA HIS A 216 -8.59 14.63 -10.38
C HIS A 216 -9.93 14.18 -11.01
N PHE A 217 -11.01 14.93 -10.82
CA PHE A 217 -12.31 14.57 -11.39
C PHE A 217 -12.30 14.52 -12.92
N ASP A 218 -11.54 15.41 -13.57
CA ASP A 218 -11.38 15.39 -15.03
C ASP A 218 -10.74 14.08 -15.54
N LEU A 219 -9.86 13.47 -14.77
CA LEU A 219 -9.26 12.18 -15.11
C LEU A 219 -10.26 11.03 -14.99
N ILE A 220 -11.21 11.13 -14.05
CA ILE A 220 -12.25 10.12 -13.84
C ILE A 220 -13.34 10.21 -14.91
N ALA A 221 -13.64 11.42 -15.38
CA ALA A 221 -14.66 11.68 -16.40
C ALA A 221 -14.30 11.10 -17.79
N GLN A 222 -13.03 10.78 -18.03
CA GLN A 222 -12.55 10.13 -19.26
C GLN A 222 -12.87 8.63 -19.26
#